data_1f0e272a70c9d09aa2e90c1051528c1f
#
_entry.id   1f0e272a70c9d09aa2e90c1051528c1f
#
_cell.length_a   1.000
_cell.length_b   1.000
_cell.length_c   1.000
_cell.angle_alpha   90.00
_cell.angle_beta   90.00
_cell.angle_gamma   90.00
#
_symmetry.space_group_name_H-M   'P 1'
#
loop_
_entity.id
_entity.type
_entity.pdbx_description
1 polymer ?
#
loop_
_entity_poly.entity_id
_entity_poly.type
_entity_poly.pdbx_seq_one_letter_code
_entity_poly.pdbx_strand_id
1 'polypeptide(L)'
;MNENFMKEKPVFPLLVSMALPMVISMLVNSLYNIVDSFFVAQISEDAMTALSLVYPVQNFVNAVAIGFGIGLNAVISYYLGAGDKKAAGCAATQGLALTMLHAVILTIGSLLVIERFLRMFSSSETVINLGVRYSRIIFLFTIAIMANLYFEKVFQAVGRMKVTMTGMMIGCIVNIILDPLIIFGIGPFPRLGIEGAALATGIGQVTPVVIYWIIYKIRPISVKIRPEYLKEGKNLVGRLYAIGVPAILNLALPSLLISALNGILAVYSQSYVVVLGIYYKLQTFIYLTANGIVQGMRPIIGFNYGAGEHKRVRKIYEITLIMCAVIMLIGTGICLAIPEQLIGLFSSNPETIRLGGQALTRISAGFLISAVSITSSGALEGLGKGGSSLIISLCRNVIVILPAAYLLSHLGGGVFVWHAFWITEVISAAISLVVYRRAVRR
;
A
#
# COMPACT_ATOMS: atom_id res chain seq x y z
N MET A 1 27.05 -8.83 -4.20
CA MET A 1 26.36 -8.98 -5.50
C MET A 1 26.38 -7.63 -6.19
N ASN A 2 26.69 -7.59 -7.47
CA ASN A 2 26.72 -6.36 -8.24
C ASN A 2 25.27 -6.09 -8.73
N GLU A 3 24.70 -4.91 -8.47
CA GLU A 3 23.35 -4.50 -8.86
C GLU A 3 23.18 -4.34 -10.39
N ASN A 4 24.27 -4.48 -11.14
CA ASN A 4 24.27 -4.44 -12.61
C ASN A 4 23.32 -5.44 -13.26
N PHE A 5 22.92 -6.52 -12.54
CA PHE A 5 21.90 -7.44 -13.07
C PHE A 5 20.59 -6.72 -13.44
N MET A 6 20.26 -5.59 -12.79
CA MET A 6 19.09 -4.77 -13.12
C MET A 6 19.23 -4.08 -14.48
N LYS A 7 20.47 -3.89 -14.97
CA LYS A 7 20.78 -3.32 -16.27
C LYS A 7 21.03 -4.40 -17.34
N GLU A 8 21.57 -5.54 -16.96
CA GLU A 8 22.10 -6.55 -17.90
C GLU A 8 21.07 -7.62 -18.26
N LYS A 9 20.28 -8.09 -17.29
CA LYS A 9 19.30 -9.19 -17.52
C LYS A 9 18.20 -8.80 -18.52
N PRO A 10 17.66 -9.74 -19.30
CA PRO A 10 16.48 -9.51 -20.14
C PRO A 10 15.31 -8.95 -19.29
N VAL A 11 14.58 -7.97 -19.84
CA VAL A 11 13.61 -7.17 -19.04
C VAL A 11 12.48 -8.03 -18.46
N PHE A 12 11.88 -8.92 -19.25
CA PHE A 12 10.73 -9.71 -18.78
C PHE A 12 11.11 -10.67 -17.64
N PRO A 13 12.15 -11.54 -17.76
CA PRO A 13 12.58 -12.39 -16.64
C PRO A 13 13.01 -11.57 -15.41
N LEU A 14 13.62 -10.40 -15.61
CA LEU A 14 13.99 -9.51 -14.51
C LEU A 14 12.75 -9.02 -13.77
N LEU A 15 11.76 -8.50 -14.50
CA LEU A 15 10.49 -8.04 -13.92
C LEU A 15 9.78 -9.15 -13.15
N VAL A 16 9.66 -10.34 -13.72
CA VAL A 16 9.04 -11.48 -13.04
C VAL A 16 9.80 -11.84 -11.75
N SER A 17 11.13 -11.87 -11.80
CA SER A 17 11.96 -12.21 -10.63
C SER A 17 11.85 -11.18 -9.49
N MET A 18 11.48 -9.94 -9.80
CA MET A 18 11.31 -8.86 -8.83
C MET A 18 9.83 -8.72 -8.40
N ALA A 19 8.89 -8.89 -9.32
CA ALA A 19 7.47 -8.74 -9.06
C ALA A 19 6.87 -9.93 -8.29
N LEU A 20 7.22 -11.16 -8.66
CA LEU A 20 6.64 -12.37 -8.06
C LEU A 20 6.82 -12.41 -6.53
N PRO A 21 8.02 -12.15 -5.95
CA PRO A 21 8.16 -12.06 -4.50
C PRO A 21 7.27 -10.99 -3.88
N MET A 22 7.04 -9.86 -4.55
CA MET A 22 6.19 -8.78 -4.03
C MET A 22 4.71 -9.15 -4.07
N VAL A 23 4.25 -9.77 -5.15
CA VAL A 23 2.87 -10.30 -5.24
C VAL A 23 2.61 -11.32 -4.13
N ILE A 24 3.51 -12.28 -3.92
CA ILE A 24 3.40 -13.27 -2.84
C ILE A 24 3.36 -12.58 -1.48
N SER A 25 4.25 -11.61 -1.24
CA SER A 25 4.28 -10.85 0.01
C SER A 25 2.97 -10.14 0.29
N MET A 26 2.38 -9.51 -0.72
CA MET A 26 1.10 -8.80 -0.59
C MET A 26 -0.07 -9.76 -0.34
N LEU A 27 -0.08 -10.93 -0.99
CA LEU A 27 -1.07 -11.98 -0.74
C LEU A 27 -1.00 -12.48 0.70
N VAL A 28 0.20 -12.81 1.17
CA VAL A 28 0.41 -13.27 2.55
C VAL A 28 0.03 -12.19 3.56
N ASN A 29 0.35 -10.93 3.29
CA ASN A 29 -0.05 -9.81 4.14
C ASN A 29 -1.58 -9.61 4.18
N SER A 30 -2.27 -9.79 3.06
CA SER A 30 -3.74 -9.75 3.04
C SER A 30 -4.34 -10.90 3.83
N LEU A 31 -3.81 -12.11 3.69
CA LEU A 31 -4.26 -13.28 4.43
C LEU A 31 -4.05 -13.10 5.95
N TYR A 32 -2.88 -12.63 6.33
CA TYR A 32 -2.56 -12.33 7.73
C TYR A 32 -3.58 -11.35 8.35
N ASN A 33 -3.92 -10.25 7.67
CA ASN A 33 -4.91 -9.28 8.16
C ASN A 33 -6.30 -9.90 8.37
N ILE A 34 -6.69 -10.85 7.52
CA ILE A 34 -7.95 -11.59 7.67
C ILE A 34 -7.91 -12.48 8.91
N VAL A 35 -6.80 -13.21 9.11
CA VAL A 35 -6.63 -14.14 10.24
C VAL A 35 -6.57 -13.38 11.56
N ASP A 36 -5.85 -12.26 11.65
CA ASP A 36 -5.79 -11.40 12.82
C ASP A 36 -7.20 -10.89 13.20
N SER A 37 -7.95 -10.37 12.22
CA SER A 37 -9.33 -9.92 12.43
C SER A 37 -10.25 -11.06 12.88
N PHE A 38 -10.05 -12.27 12.38
CA PHE A 38 -10.82 -13.45 12.79
C PHE A 38 -10.60 -13.78 14.26
N PHE A 39 -9.37 -13.76 14.76
CA PHE A 39 -9.09 -14.01 16.17
C PHE A 39 -9.61 -12.90 17.08
N VAL A 40 -9.49 -11.63 16.67
CA VAL A 40 -10.07 -10.50 17.43
C VAL A 40 -11.59 -10.59 17.52
N ALA A 41 -12.26 -10.97 16.43
CA ALA A 41 -13.72 -11.18 16.43
C ALA A 41 -14.17 -12.25 17.43
N GLN A 42 -13.34 -13.24 17.73
CA GLN A 42 -13.65 -14.28 18.75
C GLN A 42 -13.50 -13.78 20.21
N ILE A 43 -12.88 -12.61 20.43
CA ILE A 43 -12.80 -12.02 21.78
C ILE A 43 -14.18 -11.48 22.16
N SER A 44 -14.73 -10.56 21.39
CA SER A 44 -16.07 -9.96 21.51
C SER A 44 -16.38 -9.07 20.31
N GLU A 45 -17.68 -8.74 20.11
CA GLU A 45 -18.10 -7.75 19.11
C GLU A 45 -17.54 -6.36 19.44
N ASP A 46 -17.47 -5.99 20.71
CA ASP A 46 -16.87 -4.73 21.17
C ASP A 46 -15.37 -4.64 20.84
N ALA A 47 -14.64 -5.74 20.93
CA ALA A 47 -13.22 -5.80 20.56
C ALA A 47 -13.05 -5.60 19.05
N MET A 48 -13.88 -6.23 18.23
CA MET A 48 -13.85 -6.04 16.78
C MET A 48 -14.24 -4.62 16.38
N THR A 49 -15.22 -4.02 17.06
CA THR A 49 -15.61 -2.62 16.87
C THR A 49 -14.48 -1.68 17.25
N ALA A 50 -13.82 -1.91 18.38
CA ALA A 50 -12.66 -1.14 18.82
C ALA A 50 -11.52 -1.19 17.80
N LEU A 51 -11.17 -2.39 17.31
CA LEU A 51 -10.14 -2.57 16.27
C LEU A 51 -10.50 -1.79 14.99
N SER A 52 -11.75 -1.86 14.56
CA SER A 52 -12.23 -1.15 13.37
C SER A 52 -12.13 0.36 13.52
N LEU A 53 -12.40 0.90 14.71
CA LEU A 53 -12.27 2.34 14.99
C LEU A 53 -10.80 2.80 15.11
N VAL A 54 -9.89 1.95 15.55
CA VAL A 54 -8.44 2.25 15.62
C VAL A 54 -7.79 2.19 14.23
N TYR A 55 -8.31 1.35 13.34
CA TYR A 55 -7.74 1.07 12.01
C TYR A 55 -7.41 2.33 11.18
N PRO A 56 -8.23 3.39 11.09
CA PRO A 56 -7.88 4.59 10.33
C PRO A 56 -6.58 5.25 10.79
N VAL A 57 -6.32 5.29 12.11
CA VAL A 57 -5.09 5.88 12.65
C VAL A 57 -3.88 4.98 12.33
N GLN A 58 -4.02 3.66 12.45
CA GLN A 58 -2.98 2.71 12.03
C GLN A 58 -2.70 2.82 10.53
N ASN A 59 -3.74 2.95 9.71
CA ASN A 59 -3.59 3.10 8.26
C ASN A 59 -2.86 4.40 7.89
N PHE A 60 -3.10 5.48 8.62
CA PHE A 60 -2.35 6.73 8.44
C PHE A 60 -0.86 6.55 8.75
N VAL A 61 -0.50 5.87 9.85
CA VAL A 61 0.88 5.53 10.20
C VAL A 61 1.53 4.70 9.08
N ASN A 62 0.83 3.68 8.59
CA ASN A 62 1.31 2.85 7.48
C ASN A 62 1.47 3.64 6.18
N ALA A 63 0.54 4.56 5.87
CA ALA A 63 0.64 5.40 4.67
C ALA A 63 1.88 6.30 4.71
N VAL A 64 2.20 6.89 5.88
CA VAL A 64 3.43 7.68 6.06
C VAL A 64 4.67 6.81 5.86
N ALA A 65 4.70 5.63 6.48
CA ALA A 65 5.84 4.72 6.39
C ALA A 65 6.08 4.20 4.96
N ILE A 66 5.02 3.74 4.29
CA ILE A 66 5.09 3.22 2.92
C ILE A 66 5.43 4.34 1.94
N GLY A 67 4.75 5.49 2.03
CA GLY A 67 4.93 6.60 1.11
C GLY A 67 6.33 7.20 1.20
N PHE A 68 6.84 7.45 2.42
CA PHE A 68 8.21 7.89 2.61
C PHE A 68 9.23 6.85 2.12
N GLY A 69 8.94 5.55 2.37
CA GLY A 69 9.73 4.43 1.88
C GLY A 69 9.79 4.33 0.35
N ILE A 70 8.73 4.71 -0.37
CA ILE A 70 8.75 4.81 -1.85
C ILE A 70 9.75 5.86 -2.30
N GLY A 71 9.78 7.03 -1.64
CA GLY A 71 10.78 8.06 -1.89
C GLY A 71 12.20 7.56 -1.66
N LEU A 72 12.43 6.87 -0.55
CA LEU A 72 13.72 6.26 -0.22
C LEU A 72 14.17 5.26 -1.29
N ASN A 73 13.27 4.34 -1.69
CA ASN A 73 13.54 3.33 -2.73
C ASN A 73 13.95 4.00 -4.05
N ALA A 74 13.21 4.99 -4.51
CA ALA A 74 13.46 5.69 -5.77
C ALA A 74 14.82 6.43 -5.76
N VAL A 75 15.15 7.13 -4.67
CA VAL A 75 16.41 7.88 -4.56
C VAL A 75 17.61 6.93 -4.50
N ILE A 76 17.53 5.88 -3.69
CA ILE A 76 18.62 4.88 -3.59
C ILE A 76 18.83 4.19 -4.95
N SER A 77 17.78 3.69 -5.58
CA SER A 77 17.86 2.99 -6.86
C SER A 77 18.46 3.87 -7.96
N TYR A 78 18.06 5.14 -8.00
CA TYR A 78 18.61 6.11 -8.95
C TYR A 78 20.12 6.28 -8.78
N TYR A 79 20.61 6.53 -7.55
CA TYR A 79 22.03 6.76 -7.32
C TYR A 79 22.87 5.49 -7.50
N LEU A 80 22.34 4.32 -7.21
CA LEU A 80 22.98 3.05 -7.54
C LEU A 80 23.12 2.87 -9.05
N GLY A 81 22.09 3.20 -9.82
CA GLY A 81 22.14 3.19 -11.27
C GLY A 81 23.16 4.18 -11.85
N ALA A 82 23.24 5.37 -11.26
CA ALA A 82 24.22 6.39 -11.61
C ALA A 82 25.67 6.04 -11.20
N GLY A 83 25.89 4.91 -10.50
CA GLY A 83 27.20 4.51 -10.00
C GLY A 83 27.64 5.23 -8.71
N ASP A 84 26.85 6.17 -8.19
CA ASP A 84 27.16 6.96 -6.99
C ASP A 84 26.70 6.23 -5.71
N LYS A 85 27.47 5.21 -5.32
CA LYS A 85 27.20 4.42 -4.10
C LYS A 85 27.27 5.27 -2.82
N LYS A 86 28.05 6.36 -2.82
CA LYS A 86 28.14 7.26 -1.66
C LYS A 86 26.84 8.03 -1.50
N ALA A 87 26.28 8.62 -2.57
CA ALA A 87 24.98 9.28 -2.51
C ALA A 87 23.83 8.31 -2.16
N ALA A 88 23.86 7.08 -2.66
CA ALA A 88 22.91 6.05 -2.24
C ALA A 88 22.99 5.76 -0.74
N GLY A 89 24.20 5.69 -0.18
CA GLY A 89 24.43 5.56 1.27
C GLY A 89 23.97 6.77 2.07
N CYS A 90 24.18 8.00 1.55
CA CYS A 90 23.64 9.23 2.15
C CYS A 90 22.11 9.21 2.20
N ALA A 91 21.44 8.82 1.08
CA ALA A 91 20.00 8.70 1.04
C ALA A 91 19.48 7.69 2.07
N ALA A 92 20.14 6.52 2.19
CA ALA A 92 19.77 5.51 3.16
C ALA A 92 19.97 6.00 4.60
N THR A 93 21.08 6.64 4.92
CA THR A 93 21.39 7.12 6.28
C THR A 93 20.46 8.26 6.70
N GLN A 94 20.29 9.27 5.85
CA GLN A 94 19.36 10.38 6.10
C GLN A 94 17.90 9.87 6.16
N GLY A 95 17.55 8.93 5.26
CA GLY A 95 16.26 8.26 5.26
C GLY A 95 15.99 7.51 6.55
N LEU A 96 16.98 6.81 7.14
CA LEU A 96 16.83 6.15 8.44
C LEU A 96 16.57 7.17 9.56
N ALA A 97 17.35 8.24 9.62
CA ALA A 97 17.18 9.27 10.64
C ALA A 97 15.78 9.92 10.57
N LEU A 98 15.32 10.25 9.35
CA LEU A 98 13.99 10.80 9.13
C LEU A 98 12.87 9.79 9.45
N THR A 99 13.06 8.52 9.09
CA THR A 99 12.11 7.44 9.43
C THR A 99 11.98 7.30 10.94
N MET A 100 13.08 7.35 11.70
CA MET A 100 13.04 7.30 13.16
C MET A 100 12.39 8.56 13.76
N LEU A 101 12.65 9.73 13.18
CA LEU A 101 11.96 10.98 13.59
C LEU A 101 10.45 10.87 13.36
N HIS A 102 10.02 10.43 12.18
CA HIS A 102 8.59 10.20 11.91
C HIS A 102 8.00 9.16 12.88
N ALA A 103 8.73 8.09 13.18
CA ALA A 103 8.27 7.06 14.12
C ALA A 103 7.97 7.64 15.51
N VAL A 104 8.87 8.47 16.03
CA VAL A 104 8.69 9.14 17.33
C VAL A 104 7.49 10.10 17.29
N ILE A 105 7.41 10.95 16.26
CA ILE A 105 6.30 11.91 16.10
C ILE A 105 4.96 11.18 15.98
N LEU A 106 4.89 10.13 15.18
CA LEU A 106 3.65 9.36 14.98
C LEU A 106 3.27 8.57 16.23
N THR A 107 4.24 7.99 16.95
CA THR A 107 3.98 7.32 18.24
C THR A 107 3.33 8.28 19.22
N ILE A 108 4.00 9.41 19.48
CA ILE A 108 3.51 10.41 20.44
C ILE A 108 2.17 10.97 19.98
N GLY A 109 2.05 11.40 18.71
CA GLY A 109 0.84 11.97 18.15
C GLY A 109 -0.35 11.00 18.22
N SER A 110 -0.15 9.73 17.83
CA SER A 110 -1.21 8.71 17.90
C SER A 110 -1.66 8.43 19.33
N LEU A 111 -0.73 8.31 20.28
CA LEU A 111 -1.06 8.08 21.69
C LEU A 111 -1.82 9.26 22.31
N LEU A 112 -1.50 10.50 21.94
CA LEU A 112 -2.20 11.69 22.44
C LEU A 112 -3.59 11.87 21.85
N VAL A 113 -3.80 11.47 20.61
CA VAL A 113 -5.04 11.73 19.86
C VAL A 113 -6.04 10.59 19.99
N ILE A 114 -5.59 9.36 20.18
CA ILE A 114 -6.44 8.17 19.99
C ILE A 114 -7.69 8.15 20.86
N GLU A 115 -7.61 8.50 22.14
CA GLU A 115 -8.77 8.48 23.01
C GLU A 115 -9.83 9.51 22.57
N ARG A 116 -9.41 10.74 22.24
CA ARG A 116 -10.31 11.76 21.71
C ARG A 116 -10.94 11.34 20.39
N PHE A 117 -10.13 10.73 19.53
CA PHE A 117 -10.60 10.19 18.25
C PHE A 117 -11.67 9.14 18.44
N LEU A 118 -11.45 8.15 19.33
CA LEU A 118 -12.43 7.09 19.61
C LEU A 118 -13.75 7.66 20.18
N ARG A 119 -13.67 8.64 21.07
CA ARG A 119 -14.86 9.33 21.64
C ARG A 119 -15.66 10.12 20.61
N MET A 120 -15.09 10.47 19.46
CA MET A 120 -15.83 11.11 18.36
C MET A 120 -16.73 10.13 17.61
N PHE A 121 -16.41 8.83 17.63
CA PHE A 121 -17.10 7.80 16.84
C PHE A 121 -17.86 6.77 17.68
N SER A 122 -17.65 6.72 19.00
CA SER A 122 -18.34 5.79 19.89
C SER A 122 -18.69 6.46 21.21
N SER A 123 -19.87 6.16 21.73
CA SER A 123 -20.32 6.49 23.08
C SER A 123 -20.14 5.33 24.08
N SER A 124 -19.78 4.13 23.60
CA SER A 124 -19.56 2.96 24.44
C SER A 124 -18.20 3.06 25.14
N GLU A 125 -18.20 3.23 26.47
CA GLU A 125 -16.97 3.25 27.26
C GLU A 125 -16.20 1.93 27.18
N THR A 126 -16.88 0.80 26.98
CA THR A 126 -16.25 -0.52 26.77
C THR A 126 -15.41 -0.52 25.49
N VAL A 127 -16.00 -0.08 24.36
CA VAL A 127 -15.32 -0.01 23.07
C VAL A 127 -14.15 0.97 23.12
N ILE A 128 -14.37 2.16 23.74
CA ILE A 128 -13.31 3.16 23.89
C ILE A 128 -12.14 2.59 24.70
N ASN A 129 -12.44 1.95 25.86
CA ASN A 129 -11.40 1.37 26.71
C ASN A 129 -10.59 0.28 25.99
N LEU A 130 -11.27 -0.66 25.31
CA LEU A 130 -10.61 -1.70 24.50
C LEU A 130 -9.74 -1.08 23.40
N GLY A 131 -10.25 -0.05 22.70
CA GLY A 131 -9.50 0.65 21.66
C GLY A 131 -8.27 1.37 22.19
N VAL A 132 -8.36 2.03 23.35
CA VAL A 132 -7.23 2.69 24.00
C VAL A 132 -6.18 1.68 24.46
N ARG A 133 -6.58 0.56 25.08
CA ARG A 133 -5.68 -0.51 25.54
C ARG A 133 -4.92 -1.13 24.36
N TYR A 134 -5.61 -1.47 23.29
CA TYR A 134 -5.00 -1.94 22.05
C TYR A 134 -4.01 -0.91 21.47
N SER A 135 -4.44 0.33 21.37
CA SER A 135 -3.67 1.42 20.77
C SER A 135 -2.40 1.76 21.53
N ARG A 136 -2.44 1.73 22.86
CA ARG A 136 -1.25 1.96 23.71
C ARG A 136 -0.12 0.99 23.38
N ILE A 137 -0.45 -0.25 23.08
CA ILE A 137 0.55 -1.27 22.74
C ILE A 137 0.97 -1.10 21.28
N ILE A 138 0.03 -1.12 20.34
CA ILE A 138 0.38 -1.13 18.90
C ILE A 138 1.14 0.13 18.47
N PHE A 139 0.81 1.32 19.02
CA PHE A 139 1.53 2.54 18.66
C PHE A 139 2.93 2.65 19.28
N LEU A 140 3.24 1.93 20.35
CA LEU A 140 4.62 1.78 20.80
C LEU A 140 5.47 0.97 19.81
N PHE A 141 4.86 0.06 19.07
CA PHE A 141 5.53 -0.67 17.99
C PHE A 141 5.65 0.13 16.68
N THR A 142 5.16 1.38 16.60
CA THR A 142 5.33 2.25 15.41
C THR A 142 6.79 2.35 15.01
N ILE A 143 7.71 2.40 15.96
CA ILE A 143 9.16 2.42 15.70
C ILE A 143 9.60 1.16 14.96
N ALA A 144 9.10 0.00 15.35
CA ALA A 144 9.38 -1.28 14.68
C ALA A 144 8.73 -1.34 13.29
N ILE A 145 7.49 -0.88 13.14
CA ILE A 145 6.77 -0.81 11.86
C ILE A 145 7.54 0.07 10.87
N MET A 146 7.97 1.26 11.31
CA MET A 146 8.72 2.20 10.48
C MET A 146 10.10 1.64 10.11
N ALA A 147 10.80 1.00 11.05
CA ALA A 147 12.08 0.34 10.80
C ALA A 147 11.94 -0.85 9.83
N ASN A 148 10.88 -1.66 9.97
CA ASN A 148 10.57 -2.76 9.07
C ASN A 148 10.42 -2.25 7.63
N LEU A 149 9.55 -1.26 7.42
CA LEU A 149 9.30 -0.67 6.10
C LEU A 149 10.54 0.03 5.53
N TYR A 150 11.34 0.68 6.38
CA TYR A 150 12.61 1.25 5.96
C TYR A 150 13.56 0.19 5.37
N PHE A 151 13.85 -0.87 6.11
CA PHE A 151 14.73 -1.94 5.63
C PHE A 151 14.16 -2.65 4.42
N GLU A 152 12.86 -2.91 4.40
CA GLU A 152 12.16 -3.45 3.23
C GLU A 152 12.46 -2.61 1.98
N LYS A 153 12.31 -1.29 2.04
CA LYS A 153 12.53 -0.39 0.90
C LYS A 153 14.00 -0.29 0.51
N VAL A 154 14.92 -0.35 1.46
CA VAL A 154 16.37 -0.41 1.18
C VAL A 154 16.72 -1.71 0.45
N PHE A 155 16.24 -2.87 0.91
CA PHE A 155 16.49 -4.15 0.23
C PHE A 155 15.82 -4.22 -1.15
N GLN A 156 14.61 -3.65 -1.30
CA GLN A 156 13.97 -3.50 -2.61
C GLN A 156 14.80 -2.66 -3.56
N ALA A 157 15.35 -1.54 -3.10
CA ALA A 157 16.16 -0.62 -3.91
C ALA A 157 17.42 -1.26 -4.50
N VAL A 158 18.02 -2.21 -3.76
CA VAL A 158 19.18 -3.00 -4.24
C VAL A 158 18.76 -4.27 -4.98
N GLY A 159 17.47 -4.46 -5.26
CA GLY A 159 16.96 -5.62 -6.01
C GLY A 159 16.87 -6.92 -5.24
N ARG A 160 16.95 -6.90 -3.89
CA ARG A 160 16.87 -8.13 -3.07
C ARG A 160 15.43 -8.43 -2.63
N MET A 161 14.49 -8.54 -3.60
CA MET A 161 13.07 -8.78 -3.33
C MET A 161 12.79 -10.09 -2.56
N LYS A 162 13.59 -11.12 -2.77
CA LYS A 162 13.45 -12.37 -2.01
C LYS A 162 13.71 -12.18 -0.51
N VAL A 163 14.62 -11.28 -0.16
CA VAL A 163 14.90 -10.96 1.26
C VAL A 163 13.69 -10.27 1.88
N THR A 164 13.10 -9.31 1.19
CA THR A 164 11.90 -8.61 1.68
C THR A 164 10.71 -9.54 1.80
N MET A 165 10.50 -10.41 0.82
CA MET A 165 9.47 -11.45 0.89
C MET A 165 9.67 -12.37 2.11
N THR A 166 10.89 -12.87 2.31
CA THR A 166 11.19 -13.78 3.43
C THR A 166 10.95 -13.10 4.78
N GLY A 167 11.42 -11.86 4.96
CA GLY A 167 11.19 -11.10 6.19
C GLY A 167 9.71 -10.90 6.47
N MET A 168 8.94 -10.45 5.48
CA MET A 168 7.51 -10.23 5.61
C MET A 168 6.75 -11.54 5.91
N MET A 169 7.05 -12.62 5.18
CA MET A 169 6.41 -13.93 5.40
C MET A 169 6.65 -14.45 6.82
N ILE A 170 7.89 -14.39 7.31
CA ILE A 170 8.20 -14.85 8.67
C ILE A 170 7.49 -13.98 9.70
N GLY A 171 7.46 -12.65 9.51
CA GLY A 171 6.69 -11.75 10.38
C GLY A 171 5.21 -12.08 10.45
N CYS A 172 4.58 -12.34 9.29
CA CYS A 172 3.17 -12.77 9.21
C CYS A 172 2.94 -14.13 9.90
N ILE A 173 3.82 -15.11 9.66
CA ILE A 173 3.72 -16.44 10.29
C ILE A 173 3.85 -16.33 11.81
N VAL A 174 4.81 -15.56 12.31
CA VAL A 174 5.00 -15.32 13.76
C VAL A 174 3.75 -14.69 14.36
N ASN A 175 3.17 -13.69 13.71
CA ASN A 175 1.92 -13.08 14.18
C ASN A 175 0.77 -14.10 14.21
N ILE A 176 0.50 -14.83 13.11
CA ILE A 176 -0.58 -15.84 13.02
C ILE A 176 -0.45 -16.90 14.13
N ILE A 177 0.78 -17.29 14.47
CA ILE A 177 1.02 -18.25 15.56
C ILE A 177 0.79 -17.61 16.93
N LEU A 178 1.29 -16.38 17.14
CA LEU A 178 1.22 -15.70 18.45
C LEU A 178 -0.20 -15.20 18.77
N ASP A 179 -1.00 -14.85 17.78
CA ASP A 179 -2.37 -14.36 18.00
C ASP A 179 -3.18 -15.30 18.90
N PRO A 180 -3.46 -16.58 18.53
CA PRO A 180 -4.24 -17.45 19.40
C PRO A 180 -3.54 -17.75 20.73
N LEU A 181 -2.21 -17.83 20.76
CA LEU A 181 -1.46 -18.13 21.97
C LEU A 181 -1.61 -17.04 23.03
N ILE A 182 -1.50 -15.76 22.61
CA ILE A 182 -1.49 -14.62 23.53
C ILE A 182 -2.89 -14.07 23.76
N ILE A 183 -3.75 -14.10 22.75
CA ILE A 183 -5.14 -13.64 22.88
C ILE A 183 -5.91 -14.52 23.88
N PHE A 184 -5.83 -15.86 23.71
CA PHE A 184 -6.62 -16.81 24.49
C PHE A 184 -5.87 -17.43 25.67
N GLY A 185 -4.55 -17.22 25.77
CA GLY A 185 -3.74 -17.77 26.85
C GLY A 185 -3.51 -19.27 26.70
N ILE A 186 -3.06 -19.73 25.54
CA ILE A 186 -2.82 -21.14 25.26
C ILE A 186 -1.40 -21.51 25.74
N GLY A 187 -1.30 -22.60 26.48
CA GLY A 187 -0.03 -23.11 27.00
C GLY A 187 0.56 -22.20 28.12
N PRO A 188 1.83 -21.78 28.05
CA PRO A 188 2.47 -20.96 29.08
C PRO A 188 2.14 -19.46 28.97
N PHE A 189 1.34 -19.06 27.98
CA PHE A 189 1.06 -17.65 27.71
C PHE A 189 -0.11 -17.13 28.55
N PRO A 190 -0.05 -15.89 29.06
CA PRO A 190 -1.18 -15.28 29.77
C PRO A 190 -2.29 -14.92 28.73
N ARG A 191 -3.55 -14.98 29.17
CA ARG A 191 -4.70 -14.51 28.37
C ARG A 191 -4.78 -12.99 28.41
N LEU A 192 -4.37 -12.34 27.33
CA LEU A 192 -4.32 -10.87 27.23
C LEU A 192 -5.47 -10.26 26.39
N GLY A 193 -6.28 -11.07 25.70
CA GLY A 193 -7.37 -10.57 24.88
C GLY A 193 -6.90 -9.60 23.80
N ILE A 194 -7.52 -8.42 23.69
CA ILE A 194 -7.21 -7.42 22.65
C ILE A 194 -5.78 -6.86 22.78
N GLU A 195 -5.23 -6.78 23.97
CA GLU A 195 -3.82 -6.40 24.19
C GLU A 195 -2.88 -7.46 23.62
N GLY A 196 -3.28 -8.73 23.70
CA GLY A 196 -2.57 -9.85 23.09
C GLY A 196 -2.49 -9.73 21.58
N ALA A 197 -3.56 -9.36 20.91
CA ALA A 197 -3.57 -9.08 19.46
C ALA A 197 -2.59 -7.95 19.10
N ALA A 198 -2.59 -6.85 19.85
CA ALA A 198 -1.66 -5.74 19.63
C ALA A 198 -0.20 -6.18 19.82
N LEU A 199 0.07 -6.99 20.85
CA LEU A 199 1.42 -7.50 21.15
C LEU A 199 1.91 -8.48 20.08
N ALA A 200 1.06 -9.43 19.65
CA ALA A 200 1.38 -10.37 18.59
C ALA A 200 1.68 -9.66 17.26
N THR A 201 0.87 -8.67 16.90
CA THR A 201 1.10 -7.80 15.72
C THR A 201 2.43 -7.05 15.85
N GLY A 202 2.71 -6.46 17.02
CA GLY A 202 3.96 -5.77 17.30
C GLY A 202 5.20 -6.67 17.15
N ILE A 203 5.16 -7.88 17.72
CA ILE A 203 6.24 -8.87 17.60
C ILE A 203 6.40 -9.30 16.13
N GLY A 204 5.28 -9.50 15.42
CA GLY A 204 5.26 -9.77 13.97
C GLY A 204 5.98 -8.69 13.17
N GLN A 205 5.93 -7.43 13.58
CA GLN A 205 6.64 -6.32 12.93
C GLN A 205 8.12 -6.20 13.35
N VAL A 206 8.47 -6.58 14.58
CA VAL A 206 9.88 -6.62 15.03
C VAL A 206 10.65 -7.74 14.35
N THR A 207 10.04 -8.88 14.14
CA THR A 207 10.67 -10.08 13.56
C THR A 207 11.37 -9.78 12.21
N PRO A 208 10.73 -9.19 11.20
CA PRO A 208 11.40 -8.85 9.94
C PRO A 208 12.54 -7.83 10.14
N VAL A 209 12.43 -6.89 11.08
CA VAL A 209 13.51 -5.94 11.37
C VAL A 209 14.77 -6.68 11.79
N VAL A 210 14.64 -7.64 12.73
CA VAL A 210 15.76 -8.47 13.19
C VAL A 210 16.36 -9.27 12.02
N ILE A 211 15.51 -9.90 11.19
CA ILE A 211 15.95 -10.66 10.01
C ILE A 211 16.72 -9.76 9.03
N TYR A 212 16.19 -8.59 8.71
CA TYR A 212 16.84 -7.65 7.79
C TYR A 212 18.17 -7.15 8.35
N TRP A 213 18.23 -6.84 9.64
CA TRP A 213 19.46 -6.42 10.29
C TRP A 213 20.53 -7.51 10.27
N ILE A 214 20.16 -8.78 10.57
CA ILE A 214 21.04 -9.93 10.49
C ILE A 214 21.56 -10.13 9.05
N ILE A 215 20.66 -10.09 8.06
CA ILE A 215 21.03 -10.24 6.64
C ILE A 215 21.93 -9.10 6.20
N TYR A 216 21.66 -7.85 6.63
CA TYR A 216 22.49 -6.70 6.34
C TYR A 216 23.94 -6.87 6.86
N LYS A 217 24.10 -7.49 8.06
CA LYS A 217 25.41 -7.77 8.64
C LYS A 217 26.15 -8.94 7.98
N ILE A 218 25.45 -10.05 7.73
CA ILE A 218 26.07 -11.29 7.21
C ILE A 218 26.31 -11.20 5.67
N ARG A 219 25.38 -10.58 4.95
CA ARG A 219 25.43 -10.41 3.49
C ARG A 219 25.31 -8.93 3.13
N PRO A 220 26.37 -8.14 3.32
CA PRO A 220 26.31 -6.71 3.14
C PRO A 220 25.86 -6.34 1.73
N ILE A 221 25.10 -5.25 1.64
CA ILE A 221 24.64 -4.65 0.39
C ILE A 221 25.57 -3.48 0.02
N SER A 222 25.50 -3.01 -1.22
CA SER A 222 26.33 -1.89 -1.70
C SER A 222 25.99 -0.56 -1.02
N VAL A 223 24.79 -0.46 -0.47
CA VAL A 223 24.32 0.73 0.28
C VAL A 223 24.81 0.63 1.72
N LYS A 224 25.74 1.51 2.09
CA LYS A 224 26.30 1.56 3.45
C LYS A 224 25.58 2.63 4.27
N ILE A 225 25.03 2.24 5.40
CA ILE A 225 24.44 3.16 6.38
C ILE A 225 25.56 3.55 7.35
N ARG A 226 25.93 4.84 7.36
CA ARG A 226 27.03 5.36 8.19
C ARG A 226 26.66 6.69 8.81
N PRO A 227 26.87 6.91 10.12
CA PRO A 227 26.54 8.17 10.79
C PRO A 227 27.22 9.39 10.15
N GLU A 228 28.43 9.23 9.58
CA GLU A 228 29.17 10.30 8.91
C GLU A 228 28.37 10.91 7.75
N TYR A 229 27.54 10.11 7.08
CA TYR A 229 26.73 10.54 5.94
C TYR A 229 25.59 11.49 6.31
N LEU A 230 25.35 11.73 7.60
CA LEU A 230 24.43 12.78 8.05
C LEU A 230 25.03 14.18 7.89
N LYS A 231 26.35 14.33 8.10
CA LYS A 231 27.03 15.63 8.10
C LYS A 231 27.89 15.84 6.86
N GLU A 232 28.65 14.84 6.46
CA GLU A 232 29.67 14.94 5.38
C GLU A 232 29.12 14.48 4.02
N GLY A 233 27.87 14.04 3.94
CA GLY A 233 27.26 13.52 2.75
C GLY A 233 26.47 14.55 1.95
N LYS A 234 26.07 14.14 0.74
CA LYS A 234 25.14 14.90 -0.09
C LYS A 234 23.80 15.02 0.62
N ASN A 235 23.28 16.24 0.80
CA ASN A 235 21.97 16.46 1.38
C ASN A 235 20.86 16.04 0.38
N LEU A 236 20.13 15.00 0.71
CA LEU A 236 19.07 14.42 -0.12
C LEU A 236 17.67 14.50 0.52
N VAL A 237 17.57 15.15 1.70
CA VAL A 237 16.32 15.27 2.46
C VAL A 237 15.20 15.84 1.59
N GLY A 238 15.44 16.95 0.89
CA GLY A 238 14.45 17.56 0.00
C GLY A 238 13.99 16.60 -1.12
N ARG A 239 14.91 15.79 -1.67
CA ARG A 239 14.57 14.82 -2.72
C ARG A 239 13.75 13.65 -2.18
N LEU A 240 14.05 13.18 -0.96
CA LEU A 240 13.26 12.13 -0.29
C LEU A 240 11.82 12.60 -0.07
N TYR A 241 11.63 13.83 0.43
CA TYR A 241 10.28 14.38 0.65
C TYR A 241 9.55 14.73 -0.65
N ALA A 242 10.25 15.21 -1.68
CA ALA A 242 9.66 15.52 -2.98
C ALA A 242 9.00 14.30 -3.66
N ILE A 243 9.41 13.09 -3.27
CA ILE A 243 8.81 11.85 -3.74
C ILE A 243 7.90 11.25 -2.65
N GLY A 244 8.37 11.24 -1.41
CA GLY A 244 7.69 10.59 -0.28
C GLY A 244 6.36 11.26 0.06
N VAL A 245 6.28 12.58 0.13
CA VAL A 245 5.03 13.29 0.45
C VAL A 245 3.95 13.04 -0.59
N PRO A 246 4.20 13.20 -1.90
CA PRO A 246 3.24 12.78 -2.92
C PRO A 246 2.79 11.32 -2.80
N ALA A 247 3.71 10.40 -2.49
CA ALA A 247 3.37 8.99 -2.32
C ALA A 247 2.49 8.73 -1.08
N ILE A 248 2.72 9.45 0.04
CA ILE A 248 1.84 9.42 1.23
C ILE A 248 0.43 9.87 0.84
N LEU A 249 0.31 10.98 0.12
CA LEU A 249 -0.98 11.50 -0.33
C LEU A 249 -1.68 10.52 -1.27
N ASN A 250 -0.94 9.89 -2.21
CA ASN A 250 -1.48 8.86 -3.10
C ASN A 250 -2.13 7.70 -2.32
N LEU A 251 -1.56 7.31 -1.19
CA LEU A 251 -2.09 6.23 -0.34
C LEU A 251 -3.30 6.68 0.50
N ALA A 252 -3.44 7.98 0.78
CA ALA A 252 -4.56 8.54 1.54
C ALA A 252 -5.79 8.85 0.67
N LEU A 253 -5.59 9.21 -0.60
CA LEU A 253 -6.67 9.63 -1.51
C LEU A 253 -7.82 8.61 -1.67
N PRO A 254 -7.60 7.29 -1.74
CA PRO A 254 -8.70 6.32 -1.83
C PRO A 254 -9.65 6.37 -0.63
N SER A 255 -9.15 6.65 0.58
CA SER A 255 -10.01 6.77 1.77
C SER A 255 -10.93 7.98 1.68
N LEU A 256 -10.41 9.11 1.17
CA LEU A 256 -11.22 10.30 0.90
C LEU A 256 -12.29 10.02 -0.17
N LEU A 257 -11.92 9.34 -1.24
CA LEU A 257 -12.84 8.94 -2.30
C LEU A 257 -13.98 8.08 -1.76
N ILE A 258 -13.66 7.03 -0.98
CA ILE A 258 -14.67 6.13 -0.41
C ILE A 258 -15.64 6.90 0.48
N SER A 259 -15.13 7.80 1.34
CA SER A 259 -15.97 8.61 2.21
C SER A 259 -16.90 9.53 1.43
N ALA A 260 -16.41 10.18 0.39
CA ALA A 260 -17.23 11.06 -0.46
C ALA A 260 -18.29 10.29 -1.25
N LEU A 261 -17.93 9.14 -1.82
CA LEU A 261 -18.88 8.28 -2.55
C LEU A 261 -19.95 7.70 -1.63
N ASN A 262 -19.59 7.32 -0.41
CA ASN A 262 -20.58 6.91 0.61
C ASN A 262 -21.58 8.03 0.89
N GLY A 263 -21.13 9.28 1.01
CA GLY A 263 -22.02 10.43 1.17
C GLY A 263 -23.00 10.62 0.00
N ILE A 264 -22.52 10.48 -1.24
CA ILE A 264 -23.36 10.55 -2.44
C ILE A 264 -24.37 9.41 -2.48
N LEU A 265 -23.95 8.17 -2.21
CA LEU A 265 -24.77 6.97 -2.35
C LEU A 265 -25.78 6.80 -1.22
N ALA A 266 -25.44 7.24 0.01
CA ALA A 266 -26.31 7.16 1.18
C ALA A 266 -27.66 7.90 1.01
N VAL A 267 -27.69 8.94 0.17
CA VAL A 267 -28.90 9.70 -0.15
C VAL A 267 -29.94 8.83 -0.87
N TYR A 268 -29.49 7.80 -1.62
CA TYR A 268 -30.38 6.95 -2.41
C TYR A 268 -30.81 5.68 -1.66
N SER A 269 -29.87 4.93 -1.08
CA SER A 269 -30.18 3.74 -0.27
C SER A 269 -28.93 3.27 0.48
N GLN A 270 -29.15 2.70 1.66
CA GLN A 270 -28.11 2.00 2.42
C GLN A 270 -27.51 0.82 1.64
N SER A 271 -28.30 0.16 0.80
CA SER A 271 -27.81 -0.95 -0.03
C SER A 271 -26.70 -0.53 -0.99
N TYR A 272 -26.74 0.69 -1.53
CA TYR A 272 -25.65 1.21 -2.38
C TYR A 272 -24.34 1.42 -1.61
N VAL A 273 -24.41 1.86 -0.35
CA VAL A 273 -23.23 2.01 0.52
C VAL A 273 -22.60 0.63 0.81
N VAL A 274 -23.45 -0.37 1.09
CA VAL A 274 -23.00 -1.75 1.29
C VAL A 274 -22.34 -2.30 0.03
N VAL A 275 -22.95 -2.09 -1.14
CA VAL A 275 -22.41 -2.51 -2.45
C VAL A 275 -21.05 -1.86 -2.70
N LEU A 276 -20.88 -0.56 -2.42
CA LEU A 276 -19.59 0.12 -2.56
C LEU A 276 -18.52 -0.51 -1.65
N GLY A 277 -18.86 -0.83 -0.42
CA GLY A 277 -17.96 -1.50 0.52
C GLY A 277 -17.52 -2.88 0.03
N ILE A 278 -18.44 -3.69 -0.48
CA ILE A 278 -18.15 -5.01 -1.06
C ILE A 278 -17.25 -4.85 -2.30
N TYR A 279 -17.58 -3.90 -3.18
CA TYR A 279 -16.77 -3.61 -4.36
C TYR A 279 -15.31 -3.31 -3.99
N TYR A 280 -15.04 -2.44 -3.01
CA TYR A 280 -13.67 -2.12 -2.63
C TYR A 280 -12.91 -3.31 -2.03
N LYS A 281 -13.60 -4.21 -1.33
CA LYS A 281 -12.99 -5.47 -0.87
C LYS A 281 -12.57 -6.35 -2.06
N LEU A 282 -13.45 -6.54 -3.05
CA LEU A 282 -13.14 -7.30 -4.27
C LEU A 282 -12.02 -6.63 -5.09
N GLN A 283 -12.10 -5.32 -5.27
CA GLN A 283 -11.07 -4.54 -5.97
C GLN A 283 -9.69 -4.74 -5.33
N THR A 284 -9.60 -4.76 -4.01
CA THR A 284 -8.33 -4.97 -3.31
C THR A 284 -7.63 -6.24 -3.76
N PHE A 285 -8.36 -7.36 -3.90
CA PHE A 285 -7.77 -8.63 -4.35
C PHE A 285 -7.29 -8.57 -5.81
N ILE A 286 -8.06 -7.95 -6.70
CA ILE A 286 -7.70 -7.84 -8.12
C ILE A 286 -6.48 -6.92 -8.28
N TYR A 287 -6.49 -5.77 -7.62
CA TYR A 287 -5.42 -4.77 -7.72
C TYR A 287 -4.14 -5.15 -6.97
N LEU A 288 -4.23 -6.06 -5.99
CA LEU A 288 -3.09 -6.52 -5.21
C LEU A 288 -1.97 -7.07 -6.10
N THR A 289 -2.31 -7.91 -7.09
CA THR A 289 -1.35 -8.48 -8.02
C THR A 289 -0.69 -7.41 -8.89
N ALA A 290 -1.48 -6.48 -9.45
CA ALA A 290 -0.94 -5.37 -10.24
C ALA A 290 -0.04 -4.45 -9.41
N ASN A 291 -0.43 -4.15 -8.17
CA ASN A 291 0.40 -3.37 -7.24
C ASN A 291 1.71 -4.07 -6.89
N GLY A 292 1.69 -5.40 -6.72
CA GLY A 292 2.90 -6.20 -6.52
C GLY A 292 3.86 -6.14 -7.71
N ILE A 293 3.33 -6.18 -8.94
CA ILE A 293 4.11 -6.03 -10.18
C ILE A 293 4.75 -4.63 -10.23
N VAL A 294 3.98 -3.59 -9.92
CA VAL A 294 4.46 -2.20 -9.89
C VAL A 294 5.52 -1.99 -8.80
N GLN A 295 5.38 -2.61 -7.64
CA GLN A 295 6.42 -2.58 -6.60
C GLN A 295 7.73 -3.20 -7.08
N GLY A 296 7.66 -4.32 -7.82
CA GLY A 296 8.85 -4.94 -8.44
C GLY A 296 9.48 -4.07 -9.52
N MET A 297 8.69 -3.30 -10.26
CA MET A 297 9.15 -2.39 -11.33
C MET A 297 9.92 -1.19 -10.79
N ARG A 298 9.48 -0.58 -9.68
CA ARG A 298 10.02 0.72 -9.17
C ARG A 298 11.55 0.76 -9.08
N PRO A 299 12.23 -0.17 -8.39
CA PRO A 299 13.69 -0.11 -8.29
C PRO A 299 14.40 -0.36 -9.62
N ILE A 300 13.83 -1.20 -10.49
CA ILE A 300 14.42 -1.49 -11.80
C ILE A 300 14.37 -0.23 -12.68
N ILE A 301 13.23 0.45 -12.70
CA ILE A 301 13.05 1.65 -13.52
C ILE A 301 13.92 2.80 -12.99
N GLY A 302 14.01 2.98 -11.66
CA GLY A 302 14.85 3.98 -11.01
C GLY A 302 16.34 3.76 -11.28
N PHE A 303 16.79 2.50 -11.17
CA PHE A 303 18.17 2.12 -11.45
C PHE A 303 18.55 2.39 -12.93
N ASN A 304 17.74 1.92 -13.88
CA ASN A 304 18.01 2.12 -15.30
C ASN A 304 17.94 3.59 -15.71
N TYR A 305 17.07 4.36 -15.09
CA TYR A 305 17.01 5.82 -15.30
C TYR A 305 18.28 6.52 -14.77
N GLY A 306 18.74 6.16 -13.58
CA GLY A 306 20.01 6.65 -13.03
C GLY A 306 21.23 6.26 -13.88
N ALA A 307 21.20 5.09 -14.51
CA ALA A 307 22.22 4.59 -15.42
C ALA A 307 22.18 5.23 -16.83
N GLY A 308 21.21 6.10 -17.12
CA GLY A 308 21.03 6.71 -18.45
C GLY A 308 20.44 5.78 -19.51
N GLU A 309 19.95 4.61 -19.13
CA GLU A 309 19.40 3.57 -20.05
C GLU A 309 17.94 3.85 -20.42
N HIS A 310 17.67 5.00 -21.04
CA HIS A 310 16.30 5.46 -21.33
C HIS A 310 15.48 4.49 -22.21
N LYS A 311 16.13 3.83 -23.19
CA LYS A 311 15.46 2.81 -24.02
C LYS A 311 14.97 1.64 -23.17
N ARG A 312 15.77 1.25 -22.18
CA ARG A 312 15.45 0.17 -21.27
C ARG A 312 14.35 0.57 -20.27
N VAL A 313 14.38 1.80 -19.76
CA VAL A 313 13.30 2.39 -18.94
C VAL A 313 11.97 2.29 -19.68
N ARG A 314 11.92 2.68 -20.96
CA ARG A 314 10.70 2.57 -21.76
C ARG A 314 10.23 1.12 -21.92
N LYS A 315 11.14 0.18 -22.22
CA LYS A 315 10.83 -1.25 -22.35
C LYS A 315 10.32 -1.86 -21.04
N ILE A 316 10.88 -1.46 -19.88
CA ILE A 316 10.43 -1.87 -18.54
C ILE A 316 8.98 -1.41 -18.34
N TYR A 317 8.67 -0.14 -18.64
CA TYR A 317 7.31 0.39 -18.54
C TYR A 317 6.33 -0.36 -19.43
N GLU A 318 6.65 -0.56 -20.71
CA GLU A 318 5.79 -1.25 -21.69
C GLU A 318 5.48 -2.68 -21.26
N ILE A 319 6.49 -3.44 -20.82
CA ILE A 319 6.27 -4.83 -20.36
C ILE A 319 5.47 -4.86 -19.07
N THR A 320 5.73 -3.96 -18.13
CA THR A 320 4.94 -3.87 -16.88
C THR A 320 3.49 -3.52 -17.17
N LEU A 321 3.25 -2.59 -18.11
CA LEU A 321 1.90 -2.23 -18.53
C LEU A 321 1.14 -3.44 -19.11
N ILE A 322 1.81 -4.24 -19.96
CA ILE A 322 1.22 -5.47 -20.51
C ILE A 322 0.91 -6.47 -19.40
N MET A 323 1.84 -6.69 -18.46
CA MET A 323 1.61 -7.59 -17.33
C MET A 323 0.42 -7.14 -16.48
N CYS A 324 0.33 -5.85 -16.14
CA CYS A 324 -0.80 -5.30 -15.41
C CYS A 324 -2.11 -5.40 -16.21
N ALA A 325 -2.08 -5.12 -17.52
CA ALA A 325 -3.25 -5.23 -18.38
C ALA A 325 -3.79 -6.67 -18.46
N VAL A 326 -2.91 -7.68 -18.52
CA VAL A 326 -3.32 -9.09 -18.49
C VAL A 326 -4.03 -9.44 -17.18
N ILE A 327 -3.47 -9.02 -16.04
CA ILE A 327 -4.11 -9.25 -14.73
C ILE A 327 -5.47 -8.54 -14.64
N MET A 328 -5.54 -7.29 -15.11
CA MET A 328 -6.79 -6.53 -15.10
C MET A 328 -7.83 -7.12 -16.07
N LEU A 329 -7.38 -7.67 -17.21
CA LEU A 329 -8.26 -8.38 -18.16
C LEU A 329 -8.86 -9.63 -17.52
N ILE A 330 -8.05 -10.43 -16.81
CA ILE A 330 -8.52 -11.60 -16.05
C ILE A 330 -9.52 -11.16 -14.99
N GLY A 331 -9.20 -10.13 -14.21
CA GLY A 331 -10.11 -9.57 -13.19
C GLY A 331 -11.43 -9.07 -13.78
N THR A 332 -11.38 -8.38 -14.91
CA THR A 332 -12.58 -7.96 -15.66
C THR A 332 -13.41 -9.17 -16.09
N GLY A 333 -12.76 -10.18 -16.67
CA GLY A 333 -13.44 -11.41 -17.13
C GLY A 333 -14.17 -12.12 -16.00
N ILE A 334 -13.54 -12.27 -14.83
CA ILE A 334 -14.15 -12.88 -13.63
C ILE A 334 -15.35 -12.05 -13.17
N CYS A 335 -15.20 -10.72 -13.08
CA CYS A 335 -16.27 -9.82 -12.63
C CYS A 335 -17.47 -9.78 -13.59
N LEU A 336 -17.24 -10.00 -14.88
CA LEU A 336 -18.32 -10.07 -15.89
C LEU A 336 -18.99 -11.45 -15.94
N ALA A 337 -18.24 -12.52 -15.70
CA ALA A 337 -18.75 -13.89 -15.78
C ALA A 337 -19.63 -14.27 -14.57
N ILE A 338 -19.24 -13.85 -13.36
CA ILE A 338 -19.87 -14.27 -12.11
C ILE A 338 -20.11 -13.10 -11.13
N PRO A 339 -20.70 -11.95 -11.56
CA PRO A 339 -20.78 -10.75 -10.73
C PRO A 339 -21.62 -10.96 -9.47
N GLU A 340 -22.79 -11.61 -9.57
CA GLU A 340 -23.67 -11.83 -8.43
C GLU A 340 -23.09 -12.84 -7.43
N GLN A 341 -22.42 -13.89 -7.90
CA GLN A 341 -21.77 -14.87 -7.05
C GLN A 341 -20.63 -14.22 -6.23
N LEU A 342 -19.87 -13.32 -6.84
CA LEU A 342 -18.82 -12.56 -6.13
C LEU A 342 -19.39 -11.67 -5.02
N ILE A 343 -20.50 -10.99 -5.28
CA ILE A 343 -21.19 -10.18 -4.26
C ILE A 343 -21.80 -11.09 -3.19
N GLY A 344 -22.36 -12.24 -3.59
CA GLY A 344 -22.95 -13.24 -2.71
C GLY A 344 -21.98 -13.84 -1.68
N LEU A 345 -20.66 -13.75 -1.92
CA LEU A 345 -19.65 -14.11 -0.91
C LEU A 345 -19.67 -13.19 0.33
N PHE A 346 -20.23 -11.99 0.21
CA PHE A 346 -20.22 -10.95 1.26
C PHE A 346 -21.61 -10.55 1.76
N SER A 347 -22.68 -10.95 1.07
CA SER A 347 -24.04 -10.61 1.44
C SER A 347 -25.00 -11.75 1.05
N SER A 348 -25.98 -12.02 1.93
CA SER A 348 -27.09 -12.93 1.65
C SER A 348 -28.38 -12.19 1.24
N ASN A 349 -28.39 -10.86 1.24
CA ASN A 349 -29.53 -10.06 0.85
C ASN A 349 -29.68 -10.05 -0.68
N PRO A 350 -30.81 -10.56 -1.25
CA PRO A 350 -31.02 -10.67 -2.70
C PRO A 350 -30.96 -9.31 -3.41
N GLU A 351 -31.45 -8.24 -2.78
CA GLU A 351 -31.39 -6.90 -3.37
C GLU A 351 -29.97 -6.40 -3.47
N THR A 352 -29.16 -6.56 -2.40
CA THR A 352 -27.74 -6.20 -2.38
C THR A 352 -26.96 -6.99 -3.43
N ILE A 353 -27.26 -8.29 -3.59
CA ILE A 353 -26.61 -9.14 -4.59
C ILE A 353 -26.92 -8.63 -6.00
N ARG A 354 -28.17 -8.35 -6.32
CA ARG A 354 -28.61 -7.84 -7.64
C ARG A 354 -28.00 -6.48 -7.94
N LEU A 355 -28.10 -5.53 -7.01
CA LEU A 355 -27.52 -4.17 -7.18
C LEU A 355 -26.00 -4.23 -7.28
N GLY A 356 -25.35 -5.06 -6.47
CA GLY A 356 -23.91 -5.27 -6.47
C GLY A 356 -23.41 -5.92 -7.76
N GLY A 357 -24.13 -6.89 -8.30
CA GLY A 357 -23.84 -7.51 -9.59
C GLY A 357 -23.87 -6.48 -10.73
N GLN A 358 -24.89 -5.63 -10.76
CA GLN A 358 -25.00 -4.54 -11.72
C GLN A 358 -23.88 -3.50 -11.56
N ALA A 359 -23.52 -3.15 -10.33
CA ALA A 359 -22.43 -2.24 -10.03
C ALA A 359 -21.10 -2.81 -10.52
N LEU A 360 -20.80 -4.06 -10.15
CA LEU A 360 -19.55 -4.74 -10.47
C LEU A 360 -19.36 -4.86 -12.00
N THR A 361 -20.41 -5.21 -12.74
CA THR A 361 -20.39 -5.29 -14.21
C THR A 361 -20.05 -3.93 -14.85
N ARG A 362 -20.59 -2.81 -14.34
CA ARG A 362 -20.32 -1.48 -14.89
C ARG A 362 -18.93 -0.99 -14.52
N ILE A 363 -18.52 -1.17 -13.28
CA ILE A 363 -17.22 -0.71 -12.78
C ILE A 363 -16.07 -1.49 -13.41
N SER A 364 -16.21 -2.80 -13.55
CA SER A 364 -15.15 -3.67 -14.08
C SER A 364 -14.77 -3.36 -15.54
N ALA A 365 -15.65 -2.71 -16.30
CA ALA A 365 -15.32 -2.20 -17.63
C ALA A 365 -14.12 -1.22 -17.62
N GLY A 366 -13.87 -0.55 -16.50
CA GLY A 366 -12.72 0.33 -16.30
C GLY A 366 -11.43 -0.35 -15.91
N PHE A 367 -11.46 -1.61 -15.41
CA PHE A 367 -10.26 -2.25 -14.83
C PHE A 367 -9.10 -2.39 -15.81
N LEU A 368 -9.36 -2.85 -17.04
CA LEU A 368 -8.32 -2.98 -18.04
C LEU A 368 -7.64 -1.63 -18.33
N ILE A 369 -8.44 -0.56 -18.41
CA ILE A 369 -7.97 0.80 -18.67
C ILE A 369 -7.15 1.32 -17.48
N SER A 370 -7.52 0.97 -16.26
CA SER A 370 -6.82 1.38 -15.03
C SER A 370 -5.36 0.89 -14.97
N ALA A 371 -5.01 -0.18 -15.70
CA ALA A 371 -3.63 -0.64 -15.82
C ALA A 371 -2.68 0.48 -16.27
N VAL A 372 -3.14 1.39 -17.14
CA VAL A 372 -2.36 2.53 -17.63
C VAL A 372 -2.03 3.49 -16.48
N SER A 373 -3.04 3.88 -15.71
CA SER A 373 -2.88 4.84 -14.61
C SER A 373 -2.02 4.27 -13.49
N ILE A 374 -2.22 2.99 -13.11
CA ILE A 374 -1.48 2.29 -12.07
C ILE A 374 -0.01 2.16 -12.46
N THR A 375 0.27 1.68 -13.67
CA THR A 375 1.65 1.50 -14.14
C THR A 375 2.36 2.84 -14.31
N SER A 376 1.69 3.85 -14.87
CA SER A 376 2.28 5.19 -15.05
C SER A 376 2.60 5.87 -13.71
N SER A 377 1.68 5.81 -12.75
CA SER A 377 1.88 6.36 -11.41
C SER A 377 3.09 5.71 -10.72
N GLY A 378 3.14 4.37 -10.71
CA GLY A 378 4.26 3.64 -10.13
C GLY A 378 5.60 3.86 -10.84
N ALA A 379 5.58 3.99 -12.17
CA ALA A 379 6.77 4.31 -12.95
C ALA A 379 7.30 5.72 -12.61
N LEU A 380 6.42 6.71 -12.49
CA LEU A 380 6.78 8.08 -12.10
C LEU A 380 7.38 8.14 -10.69
N GLU A 381 6.84 7.36 -9.76
CA GLU A 381 7.41 7.20 -8.42
C GLU A 381 8.83 6.61 -8.48
N GLY A 382 9.03 5.53 -9.25
CA GLY A 382 10.33 4.91 -9.45
C GLY A 382 11.34 5.84 -10.15
N LEU A 383 10.89 6.72 -11.05
CA LEU A 383 11.69 7.76 -11.71
C LEU A 383 12.01 8.96 -10.79
N GLY A 384 11.49 8.96 -9.57
CA GLY A 384 11.67 10.08 -8.65
C GLY A 384 10.80 11.30 -8.96
N LYS A 385 9.71 11.12 -9.73
CA LYS A 385 8.78 12.18 -10.15
C LYS A 385 7.45 12.08 -9.40
N GLY A 386 7.53 12.09 -8.07
CA GLY A 386 6.38 11.90 -7.17
C GLY A 386 5.25 12.90 -7.41
N GLY A 387 5.55 14.18 -7.64
CA GLY A 387 4.52 15.19 -7.95
C GLY A 387 3.70 14.86 -9.22
N SER A 388 4.34 14.30 -10.24
CA SER A 388 3.65 13.85 -11.46
C SER A 388 2.75 12.64 -11.19
N SER A 389 3.17 11.72 -10.31
CA SER A 389 2.35 10.60 -9.84
C SER A 389 1.11 11.10 -9.07
N LEU A 390 1.29 12.10 -8.20
CA LEU A 390 0.20 12.69 -7.43
C LEU A 390 -0.86 13.34 -8.32
N ILE A 391 -0.48 14.00 -9.42
CA ILE A 391 -1.44 14.56 -10.38
C ILE A 391 -2.35 13.47 -10.93
N ILE A 392 -1.79 12.32 -11.33
CA ILE A 392 -2.58 11.18 -11.81
C ILE A 392 -3.55 10.69 -10.73
N SER A 393 -3.06 10.53 -9.50
CA SER A 393 -3.88 10.07 -8.38
C SER A 393 -4.98 11.05 -7.99
N LEU A 394 -4.71 12.35 -8.00
CA LEU A 394 -5.72 13.39 -7.78
C LEU A 394 -6.81 13.37 -8.85
N CYS A 395 -6.43 13.26 -10.12
CA CYS A 395 -7.41 13.13 -11.20
C CYS A 395 -8.29 11.90 -11.01
N ARG A 396 -7.69 10.77 -10.68
CA ARG A 396 -8.38 9.49 -10.54
C ARG A 396 -9.28 9.42 -9.31
N ASN A 397 -8.84 9.95 -8.16
CA ASN A 397 -9.53 9.77 -6.88
C ASN A 397 -10.39 10.98 -6.45
N VAL A 398 -10.21 12.17 -7.07
CA VAL A 398 -10.89 13.38 -6.62
C VAL A 398 -11.46 14.18 -7.79
N ILE A 399 -10.58 14.69 -8.67
CA ILE A 399 -10.92 15.74 -9.66
C ILE A 399 -11.91 15.24 -10.71
N VAL A 400 -11.82 13.98 -11.13
CA VAL A 400 -12.68 13.43 -12.19
C VAL A 400 -13.82 12.61 -11.59
N ILE A 401 -13.52 11.68 -10.67
CA ILE A 401 -14.53 10.72 -10.20
C ILE A 401 -15.62 11.39 -9.35
N LEU A 402 -15.29 12.32 -8.44
CA LEU A 402 -16.29 12.91 -7.56
C LEU A 402 -17.28 13.81 -8.32
N PRO A 403 -16.86 14.73 -9.21
CA PRO A 403 -17.80 15.47 -10.03
C PRO A 403 -18.61 14.56 -10.96
N ALA A 404 -17.98 13.54 -11.57
CA ALA A 404 -18.69 12.59 -12.43
C ALA A 404 -19.76 11.80 -11.65
N ALA A 405 -19.42 11.28 -10.45
CA ALA A 405 -20.34 10.56 -9.59
C ALA A 405 -21.50 11.46 -9.15
N TYR A 406 -21.21 12.69 -8.75
CA TYR A 406 -22.22 13.67 -8.36
C TYR A 406 -23.18 14.00 -9.50
N LEU A 407 -22.68 14.35 -10.69
CA LEU A 407 -23.49 14.65 -11.86
C LEU A 407 -24.35 13.45 -12.29
N LEU A 408 -23.74 12.28 -12.40
CA LEU A 408 -24.44 11.06 -12.80
C LEU A 408 -25.51 10.63 -11.78
N SER A 409 -25.28 10.87 -10.49
CA SER A 409 -26.28 10.60 -9.46
C SER A 409 -27.55 11.44 -9.66
N HIS A 410 -27.45 12.68 -10.14
CA HIS A 410 -28.60 13.55 -10.43
C HIS A 410 -29.30 13.19 -11.73
N LEU A 411 -28.58 12.59 -12.69
CA LEU A 411 -29.16 12.22 -14.00
C LEU A 411 -29.93 10.89 -13.96
N GLY A 412 -29.48 9.92 -13.16
CA GLY A 412 -30.07 8.59 -13.16
C GLY A 412 -30.03 7.86 -11.80
N GLY A 413 -29.92 8.62 -10.72
CA GLY A 413 -29.90 8.09 -9.36
C GLY A 413 -28.62 7.28 -9.02
N GLY A 414 -28.67 6.53 -7.91
CA GLY A 414 -27.51 5.78 -7.41
C GLY A 414 -26.93 4.75 -8.39
N VAL A 415 -27.76 4.20 -9.28
CA VAL A 415 -27.32 3.21 -10.29
C VAL A 415 -26.36 3.84 -11.33
N PHE A 416 -26.53 5.12 -11.63
CA PHE A 416 -25.67 5.81 -12.61
C PHE A 416 -24.30 6.18 -12.03
N VAL A 417 -24.15 6.27 -10.72
CA VAL A 417 -22.86 6.53 -10.06
C VAL A 417 -21.79 5.53 -10.48
N TRP A 418 -22.15 4.28 -10.74
CA TRP A 418 -21.21 3.24 -11.17
C TRP A 418 -20.54 3.53 -12.51
N HIS A 419 -21.15 4.33 -13.36
CA HIS A 419 -20.54 4.76 -14.62
C HIS A 419 -19.39 5.76 -14.40
N ALA A 420 -19.38 6.49 -13.30
CA ALA A 420 -18.28 7.41 -12.98
C ALA A 420 -16.92 6.70 -12.91
N PHE A 421 -16.89 5.43 -12.51
CA PHE A 421 -15.66 4.66 -12.37
C PHE A 421 -14.93 4.45 -13.71
N TRP A 422 -15.61 3.84 -14.69
CA TRP A 422 -14.97 3.60 -15.99
C TRP A 422 -14.69 4.89 -16.78
N ILE A 423 -15.57 5.90 -16.68
CA ILE A 423 -15.35 7.23 -17.28
C ILE A 423 -14.07 7.84 -16.71
N THR A 424 -13.92 7.78 -15.39
CA THR A 424 -12.71 8.26 -14.71
C THR A 424 -11.46 7.53 -15.17
N GLU A 425 -11.51 6.20 -15.32
CA GLU A 425 -10.35 5.44 -15.77
C GLU A 425 -9.94 5.81 -17.19
N VAL A 426 -10.88 6.07 -18.11
CA VAL A 426 -10.58 6.54 -19.48
C VAL A 426 -9.87 7.90 -19.46
N ILE A 427 -10.41 8.86 -18.72
CA ILE A 427 -9.83 10.21 -18.63
C ILE A 427 -8.47 10.16 -17.94
N SER A 428 -8.38 9.42 -16.83
CA SER A 428 -7.13 9.26 -16.07
C SER A 428 -6.05 8.53 -16.86
N ALA A 429 -6.40 7.56 -17.68
CA ALA A 429 -5.46 6.88 -18.57
C ALA A 429 -4.87 7.83 -19.61
N ALA A 430 -5.71 8.67 -20.24
CA ALA A 430 -5.24 9.68 -21.18
C ALA A 430 -4.29 10.70 -20.51
N ILE A 431 -4.67 11.21 -19.33
CA ILE A 431 -3.82 12.11 -18.53
C ILE A 431 -2.50 11.42 -18.17
N SER A 432 -2.56 10.15 -17.72
CA SER A 432 -1.41 9.37 -17.32
C SER A 432 -0.38 9.20 -18.44
N LEU A 433 -0.85 8.90 -19.65
CA LEU A 433 0.02 8.78 -20.82
C LEU A 433 0.70 10.11 -21.17
N VAL A 434 -0.03 11.21 -21.09
CA VAL A 434 0.52 12.56 -21.37
C VAL A 434 1.56 12.93 -20.30
N VAL A 435 1.23 12.74 -19.02
CA VAL A 435 2.12 13.08 -17.90
C VAL A 435 3.38 12.21 -17.94
N TYR A 436 3.24 10.89 -18.16
CA TYR A 436 4.37 9.97 -18.26
C TYR A 436 5.28 10.32 -19.45
N ARG A 437 4.72 10.54 -20.65
CA ARG A 437 5.50 10.89 -21.85
C ARG A 437 6.27 12.20 -21.66
N ARG A 438 5.65 13.23 -21.06
CA ARG A 438 6.34 14.50 -20.75
C ARG A 438 7.44 14.33 -19.71
N ALA A 439 7.21 13.45 -18.73
CA ALA A 439 8.17 13.20 -17.67
C ALA A 439 9.42 12.45 -18.17
N VAL A 440 9.28 11.50 -19.10
CA VAL A 440 10.40 10.70 -19.62
C VAL A 440 11.18 11.41 -20.74
N ARG A 441 10.54 12.36 -21.47
CA ARG A 441 11.23 13.16 -22.51
C ARG A 441 12.20 14.21 -21.96
N ARG A 442 12.09 14.57 -20.68
CA ARG A 442 12.99 15.48 -19.97
C ARG A 442 14.02 14.71 -19.15
#